data_d11e08ee2f4a3bc639049462fad8fb1c
#
_entry.id   d11e08ee2f4a3bc639049462fad8fb1c
#
_cell.length_a   1.000
_cell.length_b   1.000
_cell.length_c   1.000
_cell.angle_alpha   90.00
_cell.angle_beta   90.00
_cell.angle_gamma   90.00
#
_symmetry.space_group_name_H-M   'P 1'
#
loop_
_entity.id
_entity.type
_entity.pdbx_description
1 polymer ?
#
loop_
_entity_poly.entity_id
_entity_poly.type
_entity_poly.pdbx_seq_one_letter_code
_entity_poly.pdbx_strand_id
1 'polypeptide(L)'
;MSKKPTVLMILDGYGLNDKCEANAVCEGKTPVMDMLKEQYPFVKGNASGMAVGLPDGQMGNSEVGHLNMGAGRIVYQELTRITKEIEDGDFFKNEALLKAVKNAKENDSALHLFGLLSDGGVHSHLTHVFGLLELAKKEGLSKVFVHCFLDGRDTPPASGKGYVEQLCDKMKELGVGQVASVMGRYYAMDRDNRWDRVELAFNAMTKGEGVQAECPAAAVEASYKEEKTDEFVMPTVIVKDGKPVGTIQDKDSAIFFNFRPDRARELTRAFCDDEFTGFAREKRLDLTFVCFTEYDPTIPNKEVAFHKVAITNTFGEFLAANGKKQARIAETEKYAHVTFFFNGGVEEPNEGEDRILVKSPKVATYDLKPEMSAYEVCDKLVEAIKSEKYDVIIINFANPDMVGHTGVEAAAIKAIEAVDECVGKTVDAIKEVGGQMFICADHGNAEQLVDYETGAPFTAHTTNPVPFILVNADPSYDLREGGCLADIAPTLIELMGMEQPKEMTGKSLLIKK
;
A
#
# COMPACT_ATOMS: atom_id res chain seq x y z
N MET A 1 -42.57 -2.19 6.36
CA MET A 1 -42.29 -1.39 5.17
C MET A 1 -41.24 -2.16 4.38
N SER A 2 -41.38 -2.24 3.05
CA SER A 2 -40.37 -2.83 2.18
C SER A 2 -39.07 -2.04 2.28
N LYS A 3 -37.93 -2.73 2.34
CA LYS A 3 -36.62 -2.06 2.37
C LYS A 3 -36.27 -1.56 0.98
N LYS A 4 -35.80 -0.33 0.92
CA LYS A 4 -35.26 0.29 -0.28
C LYS A 4 -33.72 0.18 -0.22
N PRO A 5 -33.09 -0.77 -0.90
CA PRO A 5 -31.66 -1.00 -0.75
C PRO A 5 -30.84 0.13 -1.35
N THR A 6 -29.71 0.41 -0.72
CA THR A 6 -28.62 1.20 -1.28
C THR A 6 -27.56 0.24 -1.82
N VAL A 7 -27.27 0.30 -3.12
CA VAL A 7 -26.29 -0.59 -3.77
C VAL A 7 -25.02 0.18 -4.06
N LEU A 8 -23.87 -0.36 -3.64
CA LEU A 8 -22.55 0.02 -4.13
C LEU A 8 -22.13 -0.99 -5.19
N MET A 9 -22.05 -0.54 -6.43
CA MET A 9 -21.58 -1.36 -7.56
C MET A 9 -20.17 -0.94 -7.95
N ILE A 10 -19.23 -1.87 -7.85
CA ILE A 10 -17.83 -1.67 -8.18
C ILE A 10 -17.55 -2.40 -9.50
N LEU A 11 -17.20 -1.65 -10.54
CA LEU A 11 -16.76 -2.14 -11.83
C LEU A 11 -15.23 -2.23 -11.81
N ASP A 12 -14.68 -3.33 -11.32
CA ASP A 12 -13.25 -3.50 -11.06
C ASP A 12 -12.42 -3.24 -12.33
N GLY A 13 -11.46 -2.33 -12.25
CA GLY A 13 -10.60 -1.98 -13.38
C GLY A 13 -11.25 -1.16 -14.50
N TYR A 14 -12.44 -0.58 -14.27
CA TYR A 14 -13.16 0.27 -15.24
C TYR A 14 -12.71 1.73 -15.12
N GLY A 15 -11.58 2.09 -15.73
CA GLY A 15 -11.11 3.48 -15.75
C GLY A 15 -11.74 4.33 -16.85
N LEU A 16 -11.42 5.59 -16.86
CA LEU A 16 -11.86 6.59 -17.83
C LEU A 16 -10.63 7.18 -18.54
N ASN A 17 -10.58 7.08 -19.87
CA ASN A 17 -9.52 7.62 -20.69
C ASN A 17 -10.13 8.34 -21.90
N ASP A 18 -9.64 9.53 -22.19
CA ASP A 18 -10.11 10.33 -23.33
C ASP A 18 -9.61 9.80 -24.69
N LYS A 19 -8.59 8.92 -24.70
CA LYS A 19 -8.12 8.19 -25.88
C LYS A 19 -8.94 6.93 -26.08
N CYS A 20 -9.43 6.72 -27.31
CA CYS A 20 -10.18 5.51 -27.67
C CYS A 20 -9.28 4.35 -28.16
N GLU A 21 -8.07 4.62 -28.63
CA GLU A 21 -7.16 3.60 -29.14
C GLU A 21 -6.81 2.58 -28.05
N ALA A 22 -7.05 1.29 -28.34
CA ALA A 22 -6.86 0.18 -27.41
C ALA A 22 -7.53 0.41 -26.02
N ASN A 23 -8.74 0.97 -26.04
CA ASN A 23 -9.56 1.32 -24.90
C ASN A 23 -10.87 0.55 -24.96
N ALA A 24 -10.94 -0.59 -24.27
CA ALA A 24 -12.12 -1.45 -24.30
C ALA A 24 -13.39 -0.76 -23.77
N VAL A 25 -13.25 0.23 -22.88
CA VAL A 25 -14.37 1.03 -22.34
C VAL A 25 -14.95 1.97 -23.40
N CYS A 26 -14.10 2.55 -24.27
CA CYS A 26 -14.51 3.43 -25.35
C CYS A 26 -15.01 2.65 -26.59
N GLU A 27 -14.37 1.53 -26.92
CA GLU A 27 -14.64 0.76 -28.12
C GLU A 27 -15.80 -0.24 -27.95
N GLY A 28 -16.07 -0.65 -26.72
CA GLY A 28 -17.19 -1.54 -26.38
C GLY A 28 -18.53 -0.85 -26.53
N LYS A 29 -19.56 -1.63 -26.88
CA LYS A 29 -20.93 -1.14 -26.90
C LYS A 29 -21.49 -1.07 -25.49
N THR A 30 -21.55 0.12 -24.92
CA THR A 30 -21.97 0.39 -23.55
C THR A 30 -23.18 1.32 -23.44
N PRO A 31 -24.32 1.00 -24.12
CA PRO A 31 -25.46 1.91 -24.18
C PRO A 31 -26.04 2.23 -22.80
N VAL A 32 -25.91 1.33 -21.82
CA VAL A 32 -26.42 1.57 -20.46
C VAL A 32 -25.51 2.56 -19.73
N MET A 33 -24.21 2.34 -19.71
CA MET A 33 -23.26 3.26 -19.05
C MET A 33 -23.28 4.63 -19.70
N ASP A 34 -23.43 4.69 -21.03
CA ASP A 34 -23.55 5.97 -21.76
C ASP A 34 -24.81 6.74 -21.33
N MET A 35 -25.96 6.06 -21.32
CA MET A 35 -27.21 6.62 -20.83
C MET A 35 -27.11 7.08 -19.36
N LEU A 36 -26.44 6.28 -18.50
CA LEU A 36 -26.27 6.65 -17.10
C LEU A 36 -25.43 7.92 -16.92
N LYS A 37 -24.34 8.06 -17.66
CA LYS A 37 -23.50 9.26 -17.65
C LYS A 37 -24.22 10.52 -18.14
N GLU A 38 -25.17 10.36 -19.06
CA GLU A 38 -25.95 11.49 -19.60
C GLU A 38 -27.13 11.89 -18.70
N GLN A 39 -27.80 10.93 -18.08
CA GLN A 39 -29.09 11.18 -17.40
C GLN A 39 -28.97 11.29 -15.87
N TYR A 40 -27.87 10.87 -15.28
CA TYR A 40 -27.66 10.84 -13.84
C TYR A 40 -26.44 11.67 -13.43
N PRO A 41 -26.34 12.10 -12.15
CA PRO A 41 -25.14 12.74 -11.64
C PRO A 41 -23.92 11.85 -11.88
N PHE A 42 -22.94 12.39 -12.60
CA PHE A 42 -21.71 11.74 -12.99
C PHE A 42 -20.52 12.66 -12.81
N VAL A 43 -19.47 12.18 -12.14
CA VAL A 43 -18.17 12.85 -12.00
C VAL A 43 -17.03 11.86 -12.12
N LYS A 44 -15.81 12.35 -12.35
CA LYS A 44 -14.58 11.55 -12.33
C LYS A 44 -14.06 11.46 -10.90
N GLY A 45 -13.77 10.25 -10.43
CA GLY A 45 -13.18 9.97 -9.11
C GLY A 45 -11.69 9.65 -9.19
N ASN A 46 -10.92 10.01 -8.16
CA ASN A 46 -9.50 9.68 -8.04
C ASN A 46 -9.31 8.31 -7.37
N ALA A 47 -8.58 7.42 -8.03
CA ALA A 47 -8.35 6.05 -7.60
C ALA A 47 -6.86 5.64 -7.62
N SER A 48 -5.93 6.61 -7.60
CA SER A 48 -4.49 6.38 -7.67
C SER A 48 -3.70 7.36 -6.80
N GLY A 49 -2.42 7.08 -6.59
CA GLY A 49 -1.51 7.94 -5.86
C GLY A 49 -1.99 8.32 -4.47
N MET A 50 -1.71 9.54 -4.05
CA MET A 50 -2.04 10.05 -2.70
C MET A 50 -3.53 9.99 -2.37
N ALA A 51 -4.41 10.03 -3.36
CA ALA A 51 -5.86 9.95 -3.17
C ALA A 51 -6.33 8.59 -2.62
N VAL A 52 -5.48 7.57 -2.69
CA VAL A 52 -5.74 6.23 -2.12
C VAL A 52 -4.63 5.77 -1.16
N GLY A 53 -3.76 6.67 -0.72
CA GLY A 53 -2.71 6.40 0.25
C GLY A 53 -1.46 5.72 -0.32
N LEU A 54 -1.26 5.79 -1.63
CA LEU A 54 -0.07 5.35 -2.35
C LEU A 54 0.83 6.55 -2.68
N PRO A 55 2.13 6.34 -2.99
CA PRO A 55 2.97 7.40 -3.52
C PRO A 55 2.37 8.10 -4.73
N ASP A 56 2.70 9.37 -4.92
CA ASP A 56 2.22 10.14 -6.07
C ASP A 56 2.63 9.47 -7.40
N GLY A 57 1.70 9.45 -8.36
CA GLY A 57 1.91 8.78 -9.65
C GLY A 57 1.83 7.25 -9.63
N GLN A 58 1.65 6.61 -8.49
CA GLN A 58 1.48 5.16 -8.41
C GLN A 58 0.03 4.77 -8.73
N MET A 59 -0.14 3.78 -9.61
CA MET A 59 -1.44 3.21 -9.95
C MET A 59 -2.12 2.58 -8.73
N GLY A 60 -3.45 2.71 -8.64
CA GLY A 60 -4.26 2.00 -7.66
C GLY A 60 -4.29 0.49 -7.89
N ASN A 61 -4.88 -0.23 -6.96
CA ASN A 61 -5.14 -1.66 -7.06
C ASN A 61 -6.40 -2.03 -6.26
N SER A 62 -6.93 -3.24 -6.49
CA SER A 62 -8.19 -3.64 -5.87
C SER A 62 -8.13 -3.72 -4.35
N GLU A 63 -6.99 -4.15 -3.76
CA GLU A 63 -6.83 -4.23 -2.31
C GLU A 63 -6.94 -2.84 -1.66
N VAL A 64 -6.14 -1.90 -2.16
CA VAL A 64 -6.11 -0.51 -1.67
C VAL A 64 -7.44 0.19 -1.96
N GLY A 65 -8.02 0.01 -3.15
CA GLY A 65 -9.29 0.63 -3.54
C GLY A 65 -10.44 0.22 -2.62
N HIS A 66 -10.63 -1.09 -2.43
CA HIS A 66 -11.69 -1.62 -1.56
C HIS A 66 -11.47 -1.26 -0.09
N LEU A 67 -10.20 -1.25 0.36
CA LEU A 67 -9.85 -0.82 1.72
C LEU A 67 -10.24 0.63 1.98
N ASN A 68 -9.93 1.56 1.06
CA ASN A 68 -10.29 2.97 1.20
C ASN A 68 -11.81 3.17 1.17
N MET A 69 -12.52 2.48 0.26
CA MET A 69 -13.98 2.52 0.19
C MET A 69 -14.63 2.06 1.50
N GLY A 70 -14.19 0.91 2.03
CA GLY A 70 -14.73 0.34 3.27
C GLY A 70 -14.35 1.12 4.52
N ALA A 71 -13.16 1.71 4.56
CA ALA A 71 -12.69 2.52 5.68
C ALA A 71 -13.32 3.92 5.73
N GLY A 72 -13.85 4.44 4.61
CA GLY A 72 -14.35 5.82 4.51
C GLY A 72 -13.30 6.89 4.79
N ARG A 73 -12.02 6.55 4.56
CA ARG A 73 -10.85 7.41 4.77
C ARG A 73 -9.70 6.94 3.92
N ILE A 74 -8.75 7.84 3.62
CA ILE A 74 -7.52 7.46 2.95
C ILE A 74 -6.67 6.64 3.93
N VAL A 75 -6.41 5.37 3.57
CA VAL A 75 -5.54 4.47 4.32
C VAL A 75 -4.17 4.48 3.69
N TYR A 76 -3.26 5.25 4.28
CA TYR A 76 -1.90 5.37 3.78
C TYR A 76 -1.13 4.06 3.95
N GLN A 77 -0.49 3.59 2.89
CA GLN A 77 0.50 2.51 2.97
C GLN A 77 1.73 2.97 3.75
N GLU A 78 2.47 2.04 4.35
CA GLU A 78 3.58 2.39 5.27
C GLU A 78 4.57 3.39 4.67
N LEU A 79 4.97 3.20 3.42
CA LEU A 79 5.86 4.14 2.72
C LEU A 79 5.28 5.57 2.73
N THR A 80 4.05 5.70 2.27
CA THR A 80 3.39 7.00 2.13
C THR A 80 3.09 7.61 3.49
N ARG A 81 2.68 6.78 4.48
CA ARG A 81 2.41 7.22 5.85
C ARG A 81 3.64 7.85 6.49
N ILE A 82 4.77 7.14 6.45
CA ILE A 82 6.01 7.63 7.07
C ILE A 82 6.53 8.87 6.34
N THR A 83 6.48 8.88 5.00
CA THR A 83 6.85 10.06 4.21
C THR A 83 6.00 11.28 4.59
N LYS A 84 4.68 11.08 4.68
CA LYS A 84 3.76 12.14 5.09
C LYS A 84 4.01 12.63 6.52
N GLU A 85 4.30 11.75 7.47
CA GLU A 85 4.67 12.15 8.84
C GLU A 85 5.95 13.01 8.89
N ILE A 86 6.91 12.75 7.98
CA ILE A 86 8.10 13.60 7.83
C ILE A 86 7.71 14.99 7.31
N GLU A 87 6.89 15.06 6.26
CA GLU A 87 6.43 16.31 5.65
C GLU A 87 5.58 17.15 6.61
N ASP A 88 4.66 16.53 7.34
CA ASP A 88 3.79 17.20 8.32
C ASP A 88 4.53 17.56 9.63
N GLY A 89 5.71 16.98 9.86
CA GLY A 89 6.52 17.20 11.04
C GLY A 89 6.18 16.33 12.25
N ASP A 90 5.24 15.41 12.16
CA ASP A 90 4.86 14.49 13.23
C ASP A 90 5.92 13.41 13.48
N PHE A 91 6.65 13.00 12.44
CA PHE A 91 7.83 12.15 12.54
C PHE A 91 8.83 12.61 13.61
N PHE A 92 9.04 13.92 13.72
CA PHE A 92 9.96 14.53 14.67
C PHE A 92 9.43 14.58 16.13
N LYS A 93 8.18 14.14 16.32
CA LYS A 93 7.53 14.02 17.63
C LYS A 93 7.33 12.56 18.05
N ASN A 94 7.74 11.60 17.20
CA ASN A 94 7.56 10.17 17.46
C ASN A 94 8.31 9.76 18.73
N GLU A 95 7.57 9.21 19.70
CA GLU A 95 8.08 8.91 21.04
C GLU A 95 9.21 7.87 21.03
N ALA A 96 9.13 6.83 20.19
CA ALA A 96 10.17 5.80 20.12
C ALA A 96 11.46 6.34 19.48
N LEU A 97 11.35 7.14 18.43
CA LEU A 97 12.51 7.80 17.81
C LEU A 97 13.17 8.78 18.77
N LEU A 98 12.38 9.60 19.47
CA LEU A 98 12.88 10.53 20.47
C LEU A 98 13.52 9.81 21.67
N LYS A 99 12.99 8.62 22.06
CA LYS A 99 13.60 7.79 23.11
C LYS A 99 15.01 7.33 22.72
N ALA A 100 15.22 6.90 21.46
CA ALA A 100 16.55 6.52 20.97
C ALA A 100 17.51 7.72 20.98
N VAL A 101 17.07 8.86 20.49
CA VAL A 101 17.86 10.10 20.50
C VAL A 101 18.22 10.54 21.91
N LYS A 102 17.25 10.53 22.82
CA LYS A 102 17.45 10.88 24.23
C LYS A 102 18.46 9.97 24.92
N ASN A 103 18.34 8.64 24.69
CA ASN A 103 19.28 7.68 25.23
C ASN A 103 20.73 7.97 24.77
N ALA A 104 20.94 8.20 23.46
CA ALA A 104 22.26 8.54 22.94
C ALA A 104 22.83 9.82 23.57
N LYS A 105 21.98 10.82 23.78
CA LYS A 105 22.36 12.11 24.39
C LYS A 105 22.71 11.96 25.87
N GLU A 106 21.89 11.26 26.65
CA GLU A 106 22.07 11.09 28.10
C GLU A 106 23.28 10.22 28.45
N ASN A 107 23.61 9.25 27.62
CA ASN A 107 24.75 8.35 27.83
C ASN A 107 26.04 8.84 27.12
N ASP A 108 26.00 9.95 26.41
CA ASP A 108 27.08 10.40 25.50
C ASP A 108 27.51 9.28 24.54
N SER A 109 26.55 8.47 24.11
CA SER A 109 26.73 7.32 23.24
C SER A 109 26.34 7.63 21.79
N ALA A 110 26.40 6.65 20.90
CA ALA A 110 26.11 6.85 19.49
C ALA A 110 24.65 6.53 19.13
N LEU A 111 24.16 7.16 18.06
CA LEU A 111 22.97 6.75 17.34
C LEU A 111 23.38 6.06 16.05
N HIS A 112 22.98 4.81 15.91
CA HIS A 112 23.19 4.00 14.70
C HIS A 112 21.90 3.85 13.91
N LEU A 113 21.95 4.18 12.63
CA LEU A 113 20.86 4.06 11.68
C LEU A 113 21.22 2.97 10.67
N PHE A 114 20.34 2.03 10.41
CA PHE A 114 20.60 1.01 9.40
C PHE A 114 19.32 0.54 8.71
N GLY A 115 19.46 0.11 7.48
CA GLY A 115 18.38 -0.33 6.62
C GLY A 115 18.75 -0.28 5.15
N LEU A 116 17.80 -0.67 4.30
CA LEU A 116 17.98 -0.69 2.86
C LEU A 116 18.02 0.74 2.31
N LEU A 117 19.12 1.08 1.64
CA LEU A 117 19.39 2.42 1.12
C LEU A 117 19.05 2.48 -0.37
N SER A 118 17.81 2.75 -0.69
CA SER A 118 17.32 2.95 -2.07
C SER A 118 16.03 3.78 -2.09
N ASP A 119 15.57 4.12 -3.28
CA ASP A 119 14.27 4.73 -3.55
C ASP A 119 13.22 3.74 -4.06
N GLY A 120 13.54 2.44 -4.04
CA GLY A 120 12.65 1.38 -4.52
C GLY A 120 11.32 1.26 -3.75
N GLY A 121 11.27 1.73 -2.50
CA GLY A 121 10.02 1.86 -1.74
C GLY A 121 9.36 0.54 -1.31
N VAL A 122 10.05 -0.61 -1.46
CA VAL A 122 9.49 -1.93 -1.10
C VAL A 122 9.75 -2.28 0.37
N HIS A 123 10.94 -2.02 0.88
CA HIS A 123 11.35 -2.32 2.26
C HIS A 123 11.62 -1.08 3.09
N SER A 124 12.04 -0.02 2.46
CA SER A 124 12.47 1.26 3.03
C SER A 124 12.41 2.35 1.98
N HIS A 125 12.74 3.57 2.35
CA HIS A 125 12.94 4.64 1.38
C HIS A 125 14.06 5.59 1.85
N LEU A 126 14.88 6.07 0.90
CA LEU A 126 16.01 6.96 1.14
C LEU A 126 15.62 8.23 1.93
N THR A 127 14.44 8.80 1.64
CA THR A 127 13.94 9.99 2.35
C THR A 127 13.72 9.76 3.84
N HIS A 128 13.45 8.50 4.26
CA HIS A 128 13.23 8.19 5.68
C HIS A 128 14.54 8.26 6.49
N VAL A 129 15.66 7.79 5.95
CA VAL A 129 16.96 7.98 6.62
C VAL A 129 17.38 9.45 6.62
N PHE A 130 17.00 10.23 5.61
CA PHE A 130 17.19 11.68 5.63
C PHE A 130 16.40 12.34 6.77
N GLY A 131 15.13 11.93 6.97
CA GLY A 131 14.33 12.38 8.12
C GLY A 131 14.97 12.04 9.48
N LEU A 132 15.58 10.85 9.62
CA LEU A 132 16.31 10.48 10.84
C LEU A 132 17.56 11.33 11.06
N LEU A 133 18.30 11.67 10.01
CA LEU A 133 19.45 12.59 10.10
C LEU A 133 19.01 14.01 10.48
N GLU A 134 17.89 14.48 9.95
CA GLU A 134 17.29 15.76 10.33
C GLU A 134 16.85 15.77 11.80
N LEU A 135 16.24 14.68 12.28
CA LEU A 135 15.92 14.50 13.70
C LEU A 135 17.18 14.58 14.56
N ALA A 136 18.23 13.83 14.19
CA ALA A 136 19.51 13.85 14.92
C ALA A 136 20.12 15.25 14.99
N LYS A 137 20.07 16.00 13.87
CA LYS A 137 20.52 17.40 13.83
C LYS A 137 19.69 18.32 14.73
N LYS A 138 18.35 18.22 14.64
CA LYS A 138 17.42 19.01 15.46
C LYS A 138 17.68 18.81 16.95
N GLU A 139 17.99 17.58 17.34
CA GLU A 139 18.28 17.19 18.73
C GLU A 139 19.74 17.42 19.14
N GLY A 140 20.61 17.86 18.23
CA GLY A 140 22.00 18.23 18.51
C GLY A 140 22.93 17.04 18.75
N LEU A 141 22.66 15.86 18.15
CA LEU A 141 23.55 14.71 18.20
C LEU A 141 24.77 14.92 17.31
N SER A 142 25.95 14.48 17.79
CA SER A 142 27.20 14.50 17.04
C SER A 142 27.72 13.12 16.64
N LYS A 143 27.39 12.08 17.42
CA LYS A 143 27.81 10.69 17.19
C LYS A 143 26.68 9.94 16.47
N VAL A 144 26.55 10.12 15.15
CA VAL A 144 25.52 9.49 14.33
C VAL A 144 26.20 8.68 13.20
N PHE A 145 25.90 7.41 13.13
CA PHE A 145 26.51 6.48 12.17
C PHE A 145 25.42 5.77 11.34
N VAL A 146 25.66 5.62 10.03
CA VAL A 146 24.76 4.91 9.15
C VAL A 146 25.43 3.65 8.59
N HIS A 147 24.75 2.53 8.70
CA HIS A 147 25.11 1.26 8.08
C HIS A 147 24.19 1.03 6.88
N CYS A 148 24.74 1.15 5.67
CA CYS A 148 23.98 1.14 4.43
C CYS A 148 23.82 -0.29 3.93
N PHE A 149 22.57 -0.75 3.75
CA PHE A 149 22.29 -2.00 3.04
C PHE A 149 21.91 -1.64 1.60
N LEU A 150 22.60 -2.27 0.62
CA LEU A 150 22.41 -1.99 -0.79
C LEU A 150 21.39 -2.93 -1.41
N ASP A 151 20.61 -2.43 -2.35
CA ASP A 151 19.44 -3.08 -2.91
C ASP A 151 19.77 -4.02 -4.07
N GLY A 152 19.70 -3.53 -5.29
CA GLY A 152 19.98 -4.29 -6.50
C GLY A 152 18.90 -5.31 -6.91
N ARG A 153 17.74 -5.34 -6.22
CA ARG A 153 16.57 -6.17 -6.55
C ARG A 153 15.34 -5.35 -6.86
N ASP A 154 15.04 -4.38 -6.00
CA ASP A 154 13.90 -3.47 -6.14
C ASP A 154 14.30 -2.21 -6.93
N THR A 155 15.60 -2.05 -7.16
CA THR A 155 16.25 -1.01 -7.99
C THR A 155 17.30 -1.64 -8.90
N PRO A 156 17.80 -0.93 -9.93
CA PRO A 156 18.83 -1.45 -10.83
C PRO A 156 20.07 -1.98 -10.08
N PRO A 157 20.69 -3.09 -10.54
CA PRO A 157 21.71 -3.82 -9.78
C PRO A 157 22.99 -3.05 -9.44
N ALA A 158 23.25 -1.92 -10.07
CA ALA A 158 24.43 -1.09 -9.85
C ALA A 158 24.08 0.38 -9.56
N SER A 159 22.96 0.63 -8.87
CA SER A 159 22.49 1.96 -8.49
C SER A 159 22.95 2.40 -7.10
N GLY A 160 23.39 1.46 -6.26
CA GLY A 160 23.70 1.69 -4.86
C GLY A 160 24.78 2.72 -4.60
N LYS A 161 25.79 2.83 -5.49
CA LYS A 161 26.80 3.90 -5.40
C LYS A 161 26.16 5.28 -5.38
N GLY A 162 25.19 5.53 -6.27
CA GLY A 162 24.49 6.82 -6.36
C GLY A 162 23.68 7.13 -5.09
N TYR A 163 23.07 6.13 -4.47
CA TYR A 163 22.34 6.32 -3.20
C TYR A 163 23.29 6.61 -2.02
N VAL A 164 24.46 5.95 -1.99
CA VAL A 164 25.49 6.23 -0.98
C VAL A 164 26.02 7.67 -1.15
N GLU A 165 26.25 8.13 -2.38
CA GLU A 165 26.68 9.51 -2.67
C GLU A 165 25.61 10.50 -2.22
N GLN A 166 24.31 10.29 -2.53
CA GLN A 166 23.21 11.14 -2.07
C GLN A 166 23.14 11.22 -0.53
N LEU A 167 23.34 10.09 0.15
CA LEU A 167 23.37 10.05 1.61
C LEU A 167 24.56 10.88 2.18
N CYS A 168 25.75 10.72 1.61
CA CYS A 168 26.94 11.49 2.00
C CYS A 168 26.73 13.00 1.78
N ASP A 169 26.12 13.39 0.68
CA ASP A 169 25.81 14.79 0.39
C ASP A 169 24.79 15.35 1.39
N LYS A 170 23.75 14.58 1.73
CA LYS A 170 22.77 14.98 2.76
C LYS A 170 23.40 15.12 4.14
N MET A 171 24.27 14.20 4.54
CA MET A 171 25.05 14.31 5.79
C MET A 171 25.92 15.55 5.83
N LYS A 172 26.57 15.88 4.73
CA LYS A 172 27.40 17.09 4.58
C LYS A 172 26.54 18.36 4.67
N GLU A 173 25.39 18.39 4.00
CA GLU A 173 24.41 19.49 4.06
C GLU A 173 23.95 19.73 5.50
N LEU A 174 23.59 18.66 6.19
CA LEU A 174 23.10 18.73 7.56
C LEU A 174 24.20 18.99 8.60
N GLY A 175 25.44 18.64 8.29
CA GLY A 175 26.56 18.68 9.21
C GLY A 175 26.52 17.60 10.30
N VAL A 176 25.83 16.49 10.07
CA VAL A 176 25.67 15.38 11.01
C VAL A 176 25.65 14.05 10.28
N GLY A 177 26.23 13.03 10.90
CA GLY A 177 26.26 11.66 10.42
C GLY A 177 27.54 11.31 9.64
N GLN A 178 27.88 10.01 9.69
CA GLN A 178 28.95 9.38 8.91
C GLN A 178 28.50 7.98 8.51
N VAL A 179 28.88 7.53 7.31
CA VAL A 179 28.69 6.12 6.93
C VAL A 179 29.71 5.28 7.66
N ALA A 180 29.27 4.28 8.40
CA ALA A 180 30.12 3.36 9.18
C ALA A 180 30.38 2.04 8.47
N SER A 181 29.39 1.55 7.70
CA SER A 181 29.56 0.34 6.89
C SER A 181 28.64 0.35 5.68
N VAL A 182 29.02 -0.42 4.66
CA VAL A 182 28.23 -0.65 3.45
C VAL A 182 28.21 -2.16 3.16
N MET A 183 27.06 -2.73 2.85
CA MET A 183 26.91 -4.15 2.55
C MET A 183 25.66 -4.43 1.72
N GLY A 184 25.68 -5.50 0.94
CA GLY A 184 24.53 -5.92 0.16
C GLY A 184 23.43 -6.53 1.03
N ARG A 185 22.19 -6.41 0.58
CA ARG A 185 21.00 -6.99 1.24
C ARG A 185 21.07 -8.51 1.37
N TYR A 186 21.87 -9.18 0.56
CA TYR A 186 22.13 -10.62 0.64
C TYR A 186 22.66 -11.04 2.02
N TYR A 187 23.44 -10.18 2.70
CA TYR A 187 23.98 -10.41 4.03
C TYR A 187 23.09 -9.85 5.13
N ALA A 188 22.68 -8.61 5.02
CA ALA A 188 21.99 -7.87 6.09
C ALA A 188 20.47 -8.09 6.13
N MET A 189 19.89 -8.66 5.08
CA MET A 189 18.44 -8.80 4.91
C MET A 189 18.06 -10.22 4.47
N ASP A 190 18.70 -11.25 5.03
CA ASP A 190 18.29 -12.63 4.85
C ASP A 190 16.91 -12.88 5.50
N ARG A 191 16.19 -13.89 4.99
CA ARG A 191 14.89 -14.34 5.53
C ARG A 191 14.74 -15.87 5.50
N ASP A 192 15.84 -16.58 5.20
CA ASP A 192 15.86 -18.03 5.00
C ASP A 192 16.71 -18.73 6.07
N ASN A 193 16.96 -18.05 7.22
CA ASN A 193 17.78 -18.52 8.34
C ASN A 193 19.22 -18.86 7.94
N ARG A 194 19.77 -18.15 6.97
CA ARG A 194 21.16 -18.23 6.58
C ARG A 194 22.01 -17.38 7.52
N TRP A 195 22.13 -17.86 8.75
CA TRP A 195 22.81 -17.17 9.82
C TRP A 195 24.28 -16.89 9.52
N ASP A 196 24.92 -17.70 8.67
CA ASP A 196 26.25 -17.45 8.12
C ASP A 196 26.37 -16.11 7.39
N ARG A 197 25.32 -15.66 6.73
CA ARG A 197 25.27 -14.34 6.07
C ARG A 197 25.02 -13.23 7.07
N VAL A 198 24.02 -13.41 7.93
CA VAL A 198 23.62 -12.43 8.95
C VAL A 198 24.78 -12.14 9.91
N GLU A 199 25.57 -13.16 10.28
CA GLU A 199 26.75 -13.03 11.14
C GLU A 199 27.79 -12.07 10.56
N LEU A 200 28.05 -12.15 9.25
CA LEU A 200 29.00 -11.24 8.58
C LEU A 200 28.53 -9.79 8.67
N ALA A 201 27.24 -9.53 8.45
CA ALA A 201 26.66 -8.20 8.59
C ALA A 201 26.72 -7.71 10.05
N PHE A 202 26.32 -8.56 11.00
CA PHE A 202 26.36 -8.25 12.43
C PHE A 202 27.78 -7.93 12.91
N ASN A 203 28.77 -8.74 12.53
CA ASN A 203 30.17 -8.53 12.93
C ASN A 203 30.76 -7.25 12.32
N ALA A 204 30.41 -6.92 11.08
CA ALA A 204 30.82 -5.65 10.47
C ALA A 204 30.29 -4.45 11.26
N MET A 205 29.04 -4.53 11.72
CA MET A 205 28.38 -3.44 12.45
C MET A 205 28.84 -3.33 13.91
N THR A 206 29.16 -4.45 14.57
CA THR A 206 29.46 -4.49 16.02
C THR A 206 30.95 -4.60 16.34
N LYS A 207 31.72 -5.34 15.53
CA LYS A 207 33.15 -5.58 15.77
C LYS A 207 34.06 -4.85 14.78
N GLY A 208 33.50 -4.29 13.71
CA GLY A 208 34.30 -3.71 12.62
C GLY A 208 35.06 -4.76 11.81
N GLU A 209 34.54 -5.99 11.76
CA GLU A 209 35.10 -7.09 10.99
C GLU A 209 34.51 -7.10 9.56
N GLY A 210 35.37 -7.10 8.55
CA GLY A 210 34.93 -7.13 7.14
C GLY A 210 35.99 -6.54 6.21
N VAL A 211 35.61 -6.31 4.96
CA VAL A 211 36.43 -5.55 4.03
C VAL A 211 36.61 -4.12 4.58
N GLN A 212 37.75 -3.51 4.40
CA GLN A 212 38.01 -2.15 4.89
C GLN A 212 38.12 -1.16 3.71
N ALA A 213 37.53 0.00 3.87
CA ALA A 213 37.62 1.09 2.91
C ALA A 213 37.56 2.46 3.65
N GLU A 214 38.18 3.47 3.09
CA GLU A 214 38.15 4.84 3.65
C GLU A 214 36.98 5.67 3.10
N CYS A 215 36.42 5.30 1.95
CA CYS A 215 35.34 6.02 1.30
C CYS A 215 34.22 5.05 0.93
N PRO A 216 32.97 5.29 1.40
CA PRO A 216 31.86 4.37 1.16
C PRO A 216 31.48 4.22 -0.33
N ALA A 217 31.45 5.29 -1.10
CA ALA A 217 31.17 5.22 -2.53
C ALA A 217 32.27 4.49 -3.32
N ALA A 218 33.53 4.69 -2.96
CA ALA A 218 34.67 3.98 -3.55
C ALA A 218 34.65 2.49 -3.20
N ALA A 219 34.16 2.11 -2.01
CA ALA A 219 33.99 0.72 -1.62
C ALA A 219 32.99 0.00 -2.53
N VAL A 220 31.85 0.64 -2.82
CA VAL A 220 30.83 0.10 -3.74
C VAL A 220 31.40 -0.03 -5.16
N GLU A 221 32.09 1.00 -5.64
CA GLU A 221 32.74 0.97 -6.96
C GLU A 221 33.79 -0.15 -7.07
N ALA A 222 34.57 -0.39 -6.01
CA ALA A 222 35.52 -1.48 -5.98
C ALA A 222 34.84 -2.84 -6.08
N SER A 223 33.71 -3.04 -5.40
CA SER A 223 32.90 -4.25 -5.51
C SER A 223 32.37 -4.48 -6.94
N TYR A 224 31.92 -3.42 -7.61
CA TYR A 224 31.47 -3.53 -9.02
C TYR A 224 32.59 -3.97 -9.97
N LYS A 225 33.83 -3.54 -9.73
CA LYS A 225 35.00 -3.99 -10.51
C LYS A 225 35.29 -5.49 -10.31
N GLU A 226 34.82 -6.07 -9.19
CA GLU A 226 34.86 -7.51 -8.92
C GLU A 226 33.58 -8.24 -9.38
N GLU A 227 32.76 -7.61 -10.22
CA GLU A 227 31.47 -8.13 -10.71
C GLU A 227 30.45 -8.44 -9.61
N LYS A 228 30.64 -7.88 -8.41
CA LYS A 228 29.70 -7.97 -7.29
C LYS A 228 28.86 -6.69 -7.22
N THR A 229 27.63 -6.77 -7.74
CA THR A 229 26.67 -5.66 -7.72
C THR A 229 26.04 -5.45 -6.35
N ASP A 230 25.19 -4.48 -6.20
CA ASP A 230 24.61 -3.99 -4.94
C ASP A 230 24.21 -5.08 -3.96
N GLU A 231 23.40 -6.05 -4.42
CA GLU A 231 22.87 -7.13 -3.58
C GLU A 231 23.99 -7.94 -2.89
N PHE A 232 25.15 -8.08 -3.57
CA PHE A 232 26.22 -8.97 -3.18
C PHE A 232 27.49 -8.25 -2.67
N VAL A 233 27.42 -6.93 -2.45
CA VAL A 233 28.53 -6.19 -1.85
C VAL A 233 28.87 -6.80 -0.51
N MET A 234 30.11 -7.27 -0.36
CA MET A 234 30.61 -7.85 0.90
C MET A 234 30.52 -6.82 2.03
N PRO A 235 30.20 -7.23 3.27
CA PRO A 235 30.23 -6.33 4.41
C PRO A 235 31.55 -5.59 4.50
N THR A 236 31.49 -4.28 4.29
CA THR A 236 32.63 -3.36 4.19
C THR A 236 32.53 -2.31 5.28
N VAL A 237 33.53 -2.27 6.14
CA VAL A 237 33.65 -1.31 7.25
C VAL A 237 34.38 -0.07 6.78
N ILE A 238 33.83 1.08 7.05
CA ILE A 238 34.50 2.35 6.75
C ILE A 238 35.46 2.69 7.88
N VAL A 239 36.71 2.90 7.50
CA VAL A 239 37.80 3.17 8.42
C VAL A 239 38.39 4.56 8.21
N LYS A 240 38.88 5.15 9.30
CA LYS A 240 39.68 6.37 9.28
C LYS A 240 40.94 6.13 10.13
N ASP A 241 42.09 6.42 9.56
CA ASP A 241 43.39 6.14 10.22
C ASP A 241 43.49 4.66 10.70
N GLY A 242 42.99 3.72 9.90
CA GLY A 242 43.00 2.27 10.16
C GLY A 242 42.04 1.81 11.27
N LYS A 243 41.13 2.65 11.75
CA LYS A 243 40.14 2.31 12.77
C LYS A 243 38.72 2.45 12.22
N PRO A 244 37.78 1.56 12.57
CA PRO A 244 36.36 1.71 12.22
C PRO A 244 35.83 3.10 12.63
N VAL A 245 35.09 3.74 11.74
CA VAL A 245 34.48 5.06 11.99
C VAL A 245 33.44 4.99 13.11
N GLY A 246 32.67 3.89 13.17
CA GLY A 246 31.70 3.66 14.23
C GLY A 246 31.27 2.20 14.27
N THR A 247 31.30 1.60 15.44
CA THR A 247 30.74 0.26 15.70
C THR A 247 29.70 0.35 16.82
N ILE A 248 28.68 -0.48 16.75
CA ILE A 248 27.58 -0.51 17.72
C ILE A 248 28.09 -1.09 19.03
N GLN A 249 27.96 -0.35 20.14
CA GLN A 249 28.45 -0.69 21.46
C GLN A 249 27.33 -0.66 22.52
N ASP A 250 27.60 -1.17 23.71
CA ASP A 250 26.67 -1.05 24.84
C ASP A 250 26.27 0.42 25.09
N LYS A 251 25.01 0.63 25.41
CA LYS A 251 24.37 1.94 25.64
C LYS A 251 24.10 2.78 24.40
N ASP A 252 24.51 2.31 23.22
CA ASP A 252 24.14 3.00 21.99
C ASP A 252 22.64 2.86 21.70
N SER A 253 22.16 3.72 20.83
CA SER A 253 20.83 3.62 20.23
C SER A 253 20.94 3.11 18.81
N ALA A 254 20.01 2.28 18.40
CA ALA A 254 19.94 1.69 17.08
C ALA A 254 18.55 1.85 16.49
N ILE A 255 18.44 2.35 15.27
CA ILE A 255 17.16 2.49 14.56
C ILE A 255 17.27 1.72 13.24
N PHE A 256 16.43 0.68 13.08
CA PHE A 256 16.28 -0.05 11.83
C PHE A 256 15.13 0.57 11.03
N PHE A 257 15.44 1.28 9.94
CA PHE A 257 14.46 2.09 9.22
C PHE A 257 13.71 1.36 8.09
N ASN A 258 13.81 0.05 8.00
CA ASN A 258 12.94 -0.73 7.13
C ASN A 258 11.50 -0.75 7.70
N PHE A 259 10.50 -0.51 6.86
CA PHE A 259 9.10 -0.61 7.28
C PHE A 259 8.47 -1.97 6.91
N ARG A 260 9.07 -2.75 6.00
CA ARG A 260 8.62 -4.11 5.68
C ARG A 260 9.33 -5.13 6.56
N PRO A 261 8.57 -6.01 7.27
CA PRO A 261 9.10 -6.86 8.34
C PRO A 261 9.95 -8.05 7.89
N ASP A 262 9.59 -8.70 6.75
CA ASP A 262 10.00 -10.07 6.41
C ASP A 262 11.52 -10.28 6.38
N ARG A 263 12.29 -9.28 5.93
CA ARG A 263 13.76 -9.32 5.84
C ARG A 263 14.47 -8.54 6.94
N ALA A 264 13.73 -7.98 7.90
CA ALA A 264 14.32 -7.27 9.03
C ALA A 264 14.39 -8.14 10.31
N ARG A 265 13.63 -9.23 10.37
CA ARG A 265 13.48 -10.08 11.55
C ARG A 265 14.79 -10.69 12.03
N GLU A 266 15.55 -11.31 11.14
CA GLU A 266 16.74 -12.09 11.52
C GLU A 266 17.81 -11.20 12.14
N LEU A 267 18.18 -10.11 11.49
CA LEU A 267 19.15 -9.17 12.03
C LEU A 267 18.66 -8.54 13.34
N THR A 268 17.36 -8.24 13.45
CA THR A 268 16.77 -7.70 14.69
C THR A 268 16.86 -8.75 15.83
N ARG A 269 16.59 -10.03 15.56
CA ARG A 269 16.79 -11.11 16.55
C ARG A 269 18.23 -11.22 16.99
N ALA A 270 19.19 -11.08 16.06
CA ALA A 270 20.61 -11.11 16.42
C ALA A 270 21.01 -9.98 17.39
N PHE A 271 20.33 -8.82 17.36
CA PHE A 271 20.56 -7.74 18.32
C PHE A 271 19.73 -7.86 19.60
N CYS A 272 18.47 -8.31 19.50
CA CYS A 272 17.47 -8.13 20.54
C CYS A 272 17.15 -9.38 21.36
N ASP A 273 17.25 -10.61 20.80
CA ASP A 273 16.92 -11.83 21.54
C ASP A 273 17.90 -12.05 22.68
N ASP A 274 17.39 -12.33 23.88
CA ASP A 274 18.23 -12.68 25.04
C ASP A 274 18.92 -14.03 24.81
N GLU A 275 18.18 -15.04 24.37
CA GLU A 275 18.67 -16.35 23.96
C GLU A 275 18.68 -16.44 22.44
N PHE A 276 19.82 -16.12 21.83
CA PHE A 276 20.02 -16.18 20.39
C PHE A 276 20.90 -17.37 19.99
N THR A 277 20.44 -18.16 19.02
CA THR A 277 21.10 -19.41 18.62
C THR A 277 21.57 -19.42 17.17
N GLY A 278 21.40 -18.34 16.39
CA GLY A 278 21.75 -18.29 14.98
C GLY A 278 23.25 -18.37 14.71
N PHE A 279 24.03 -17.67 15.53
CA PHE A 279 25.51 -17.73 15.54
C PHE A 279 26.06 -17.39 16.93
N ALA A 280 27.34 -17.59 17.17
CA ALA A 280 27.96 -17.26 18.45
C ALA A 280 28.15 -15.76 18.62
N ARG A 281 27.50 -15.16 19.62
CA ARG A 281 27.77 -13.79 20.07
C ARG A 281 28.22 -13.81 21.52
N GLU A 282 29.16 -12.97 21.87
CA GLU A 282 29.71 -12.92 23.24
C GLU A 282 28.65 -12.55 24.28
N LYS A 283 27.79 -11.58 23.93
CA LYS A 283 26.67 -11.13 24.75
C LYS A 283 25.65 -10.42 23.89
N ARG A 284 24.44 -10.22 24.39
CA ARG A 284 23.52 -9.22 23.85
C ARG A 284 24.02 -7.83 24.26
N LEU A 285 24.12 -6.94 23.29
CA LEU A 285 24.40 -5.53 23.57
C LEU A 285 23.21 -4.86 24.26
N ASP A 286 23.48 -4.03 25.25
CA ASP A 286 22.45 -3.23 25.93
C ASP A 286 22.16 -1.98 25.11
N LEU A 287 21.17 -2.07 24.21
CA LEU A 287 20.81 -1.03 23.24
C LEU A 287 19.42 -0.46 23.51
N THR A 288 19.22 0.81 23.19
CA THR A 288 17.88 1.30 22.88
C THR A 288 17.62 1.02 21.40
N PHE A 289 16.93 -0.10 21.13
CA PHE A 289 16.70 -0.59 19.77
C PHE A 289 15.29 -0.22 19.30
N VAL A 290 15.19 0.45 18.16
CA VAL A 290 13.92 0.88 17.56
C VAL A 290 13.76 0.24 16.17
N CYS A 291 12.65 -0.48 15.98
CA CYS A 291 12.18 -0.93 14.68
C CYS A 291 11.23 0.12 14.10
N PHE A 292 11.30 0.41 12.81
CA PHE A 292 10.31 1.30 12.21
C PHE A 292 8.90 0.76 12.35
N THR A 293 8.70 -0.54 12.06
CA THR A 293 7.40 -1.20 12.24
C THR A 293 7.55 -2.43 13.14
N GLU A 294 6.45 -3.04 13.53
CA GLU A 294 6.46 -4.30 14.26
C GLU A 294 6.93 -5.45 13.35
N TYR A 295 8.19 -5.86 13.49
CA TYR A 295 8.75 -6.93 12.66
C TYR A 295 8.30 -8.32 13.09
N ASP A 296 8.21 -8.54 14.40
CA ASP A 296 7.69 -9.75 15.02
C ASP A 296 7.38 -9.44 16.50
N PRO A 297 6.15 -9.68 16.99
CA PRO A 297 5.79 -9.38 18.37
C PRO A 297 6.56 -10.22 19.39
N THR A 298 7.15 -11.34 18.98
CA THR A 298 7.92 -12.23 19.88
C THR A 298 9.36 -11.76 20.11
N ILE A 299 9.86 -10.79 19.35
CA ILE A 299 11.20 -10.23 19.56
C ILE A 299 11.18 -9.32 20.81
N PRO A 300 12.00 -9.61 21.83
CA PRO A 300 12.08 -8.76 23.03
C PRO A 300 12.99 -7.53 22.80
N ASN A 301 13.12 -6.70 23.82
CA ASN A 301 14.15 -5.63 23.91
C ASN A 301 14.15 -4.63 22.73
N LYS A 302 12.95 -4.34 22.18
CA LYS A 302 12.77 -3.36 21.10
C LYS A 302 11.63 -2.41 21.38
N GLU A 303 11.70 -1.25 20.76
CA GLU A 303 10.61 -0.30 20.60
C GLU A 303 10.12 -0.34 19.14
N VAL A 304 8.91 0.14 18.90
CA VAL A 304 8.33 0.28 17.55
C VAL A 304 7.95 1.72 17.32
N ALA A 305 8.45 2.31 16.23
CA ALA A 305 8.17 3.71 15.91
C ALA A 305 6.77 3.90 15.29
N PHE A 306 6.42 3.05 14.32
CA PHE A 306 5.17 3.15 13.57
C PHE A 306 4.35 1.88 13.78
N HIS A 307 3.49 1.90 14.79
CA HIS A 307 2.56 0.82 15.05
C HIS A 307 1.53 0.68 13.93
N LYS A 308 1.10 -0.54 13.66
CA LYS A 308 -0.01 -0.78 12.75
C LYS A 308 -1.27 -0.13 13.31
N VAL A 309 -1.84 0.79 12.56
CA VAL A 309 -3.11 1.42 12.93
C VAL A 309 -4.24 0.47 12.58
N ALA A 310 -5.00 0.03 13.57
CA ALA A 310 -6.20 -0.75 13.33
C ALA A 310 -7.23 0.12 12.61
N ILE A 311 -7.78 -0.41 11.52
CA ILE A 311 -8.86 0.26 10.78
C ILE A 311 -10.16 -0.14 11.47
N THR A 312 -10.67 0.73 12.33
CA THR A 312 -11.89 0.54 13.08
C THR A 312 -13.03 1.39 12.53
N ASN A 313 -14.24 1.01 12.85
CA ASN A 313 -15.47 1.68 12.42
C ASN A 313 -15.53 1.79 10.89
N THR A 314 -15.23 0.67 10.21
CA THR A 314 -15.43 0.52 8.78
C THR A 314 -16.91 0.61 8.43
N PHE A 315 -17.23 0.78 7.15
CA PHE A 315 -18.62 0.85 6.71
C PHE A 315 -19.43 -0.39 7.11
N GLY A 316 -18.82 -1.60 7.05
CA GLY A 316 -19.44 -2.84 7.48
C GLY A 316 -19.73 -2.86 8.99
N GLU A 317 -18.77 -2.46 9.83
CA GLU A 317 -18.95 -2.33 11.28
C GLU A 317 -19.99 -1.27 11.64
N PHE A 318 -19.96 -0.13 10.95
CA PHE A 318 -20.93 0.96 11.14
C PHE A 318 -22.36 0.49 10.83
N LEU A 319 -22.56 -0.24 9.73
CA LEU A 319 -23.86 -0.81 9.38
C LEU A 319 -24.34 -1.81 10.45
N ALA A 320 -23.48 -2.70 10.91
CA ALA A 320 -23.78 -3.67 11.96
C ALA A 320 -24.17 -2.96 13.28
N ALA A 321 -23.39 -1.98 13.71
CA ALA A 321 -23.68 -1.20 14.92
C ALA A 321 -25.02 -0.44 14.86
N ASN A 322 -25.50 -0.14 13.65
CA ASN A 322 -26.81 0.49 13.42
C ASN A 322 -27.92 -0.51 13.05
N GLY A 323 -27.70 -1.84 13.28
CA GLY A 323 -28.68 -2.89 13.03
C GLY A 323 -29.09 -3.04 11.56
N LYS A 324 -28.25 -2.60 10.61
CA LYS A 324 -28.49 -2.70 9.18
C LYS A 324 -28.05 -4.07 8.65
N LYS A 325 -28.81 -4.62 7.72
CA LYS A 325 -28.45 -5.84 7.01
C LYS A 325 -27.72 -5.54 5.71
N GLN A 326 -26.64 -6.23 5.46
CA GLN A 326 -25.80 -6.02 4.30
C GLN A 326 -25.48 -7.31 3.56
N ALA A 327 -25.28 -7.24 2.24
CA ALA A 327 -24.81 -8.34 1.43
C ALA A 327 -23.51 -7.97 0.71
N ARG A 328 -22.59 -8.93 0.59
CA ARG A 328 -21.36 -8.86 -0.18
C ARG A 328 -21.43 -9.87 -1.30
N ILE A 329 -21.31 -9.42 -2.55
CA ILE A 329 -21.49 -10.26 -3.74
C ILE A 329 -20.29 -10.09 -4.66
N ALA A 330 -19.61 -11.17 -5.00
CA ALA A 330 -18.57 -11.20 -6.02
C ALA A 330 -18.31 -12.63 -6.49
N GLU A 331 -17.63 -12.75 -7.62
CA GLU A 331 -17.02 -14.00 -8.02
C GLU A 331 -15.66 -14.23 -7.33
N THR A 332 -15.11 -15.45 -7.39
CA THR A 332 -13.94 -15.90 -6.61
C THR A 332 -12.78 -14.91 -6.64
N GLU A 333 -12.43 -14.35 -7.80
CA GLU A 333 -11.28 -13.45 -7.97
C GLU A 333 -11.38 -12.16 -7.16
N LYS A 334 -12.60 -11.70 -6.89
CA LYS A 334 -12.85 -10.43 -6.20
C LYS A 334 -13.61 -10.60 -4.87
N TYR A 335 -13.80 -11.84 -4.42
CA TYR A 335 -14.51 -12.10 -3.17
C TYR A 335 -13.81 -11.50 -1.94
N ALA A 336 -12.50 -11.69 -1.83
CA ALA A 336 -11.71 -11.13 -0.73
C ALA A 336 -11.75 -9.59 -0.72
N HIS A 337 -11.90 -8.96 -1.89
CA HIS A 337 -11.94 -7.50 -2.02
C HIS A 337 -13.21 -6.91 -1.40
N VAL A 338 -14.37 -7.47 -1.68
CA VAL A 338 -15.65 -7.02 -1.08
C VAL A 338 -15.88 -7.51 0.35
N THR A 339 -15.02 -8.39 0.89
CA THR A 339 -15.09 -8.93 2.25
C THR A 339 -13.91 -8.48 3.09
N PHE A 340 -12.80 -9.20 3.08
CA PHE A 340 -11.62 -8.97 3.91
C PHE A 340 -11.07 -7.54 3.78
N PHE A 341 -10.76 -7.09 2.54
CA PHE A 341 -10.18 -5.75 2.33
C PHE A 341 -11.18 -4.64 2.64
N PHE A 342 -12.44 -4.78 2.21
CA PHE A 342 -13.48 -3.82 2.49
C PHE A 342 -13.79 -3.70 3.99
N ASN A 343 -13.60 -4.78 4.75
CA ASN A 343 -13.75 -4.81 6.21
C ASN A 343 -12.45 -4.44 6.97
N GLY A 344 -11.52 -3.75 6.33
CA GLY A 344 -10.32 -3.23 6.99
C GLY A 344 -9.30 -4.32 7.35
N GLY A 345 -9.31 -5.47 6.68
CA GLY A 345 -8.41 -6.60 6.92
C GLY A 345 -8.94 -7.57 7.99
N VAL A 346 -10.25 -7.58 8.21
CA VAL A 346 -10.93 -8.52 9.13
C VAL A 346 -11.67 -9.58 8.31
N GLU A 347 -11.38 -10.86 8.55
CA GLU A 347 -11.97 -11.99 7.82
C GLU A 347 -13.39 -12.30 8.29
N GLU A 348 -13.66 -12.17 9.57
CA GLU A 348 -14.96 -12.49 10.15
C GLU A 348 -16.05 -11.55 9.62
N PRO A 349 -17.22 -12.08 9.20
CA PRO A 349 -18.34 -11.26 8.78
C PRO A 349 -18.84 -10.35 9.93
N ASN A 350 -19.24 -9.13 9.60
CA ASN A 350 -19.92 -8.27 10.53
C ASN A 350 -21.32 -8.83 10.88
N GLU A 351 -21.89 -8.44 12.02
CA GLU A 351 -23.27 -8.80 12.34
C GLU A 351 -24.23 -8.30 11.24
N GLY A 352 -25.07 -9.20 10.72
CA GLY A 352 -26.00 -8.89 9.63
C GLY A 352 -25.38 -8.84 8.24
N GLU A 353 -24.11 -9.27 8.08
CA GLU A 353 -23.42 -9.40 6.80
C GLU A 353 -23.58 -10.81 6.21
N ASP A 354 -24.27 -10.90 5.09
CA ASP A 354 -24.34 -12.12 4.28
C ASP A 354 -23.31 -12.03 3.13
N ARG A 355 -22.68 -13.15 2.83
CA ARG A 355 -21.67 -13.27 1.78
C ARG A 355 -22.15 -14.24 0.69
N ILE A 356 -22.23 -13.76 -0.54
CA ILE A 356 -22.69 -14.49 -1.70
C ILE A 356 -21.52 -14.62 -2.68
N LEU A 357 -20.89 -15.79 -2.66
CA LEU A 357 -19.76 -16.13 -3.55
C LEU A 357 -20.27 -16.87 -4.76
N VAL A 358 -19.92 -16.36 -5.95
CA VAL A 358 -20.06 -17.06 -7.23
C VAL A 358 -18.69 -17.58 -7.65
N LYS A 359 -18.60 -18.79 -8.17
CA LYS A 359 -17.31 -19.36 -8.59
C LYS A 359 -16.89 -18.77 -9.93
N SER A 360 -15.66 -18.29 -10.01
CA SER A 360 -15.04 -17.90 -11.28
C SER A 360 -14.88 -19.12 -12.21
N PRO A 361 -14.93 -18.94 -13.52
CA PRO A 361 -14.77 -20.05 -14.48
C PRO A 361 -13.35 -20.60 -14.42
N LYS A 362 -13.22 -21.93 -14.56
CA LYS A 362 -11.94 -22.64 -14.56
C LYS A 362 -11.32 -22.61 -15.96
N VAL A 363 -10.76 -21.48 -16.35
CA VAL A 363 -10.03 -21.29 -17.61
C VAL A 363 -8.58 -20.91 -17.30
N ALA A 364 -7.68 -21.09 -18.27
CA ALA A 364 -6.26 -20.75 -18.08
C ALA A 364 -6.06 -19.24 -17.96
N THR A 365 -6.75 -18.47 -18.81
CA THR A 365 -6.76 -17.01 -18.83
C THR A 365 -8.17 -16.53 -19.18
N TYR A 366 -8.57 -15.36 -18.69
CA TYR A 366 -9.97 -14.91 -18.80
C TYR A 366 -10.34 -14.33 -20.18
N ASP A 367 -9.38 -14.12 -21.08
CA ASP A 367 -9.66 -13.85 -22.50
C ASP A 367 -10.38 -15.01 -23.20
N LEU A 368 -10.25 -16.24 -22.68
CA LEU A 368 -10.96 -17.43 -23.17
C LEU A 368 -12.44 -17.44 -22.76
N LYS A 369 -12.83 -16.68 -21.74
CA LYS A 369 -14.20 -16.52 -21.27
C LYS A 369 -14.40 -15.11 -20.69
N PRO A 370 -14.52 -14.07 -21.54
CA PRO A 370 -14.53 -12.66 -21.10
C PRO A 370 -15.72 -12.29 -20.20
N GLU A 371 -16.88 -12.93 -20.39
CA GLU A 371 -18.03 -12.74 -19.52
C GLU A 371 -17.81 -13.29 -18.11
N MET A 372 -16.78 -14.13 -17.89
CA MET A 372 -16.46 -14.77 -16.62
C MET A 372 -17.73 -15.33 -15.95
N SER A 373 -18.07 -14.90 -14.75
CA SER A 373 -19.32 -15.26 -14.06
C SER A 373 -20.27 -14.07 -13.88
N ALA A 374 -20.08 -12.99 -14.65
CA ALA A 374 -20.83 -11.73 -14.48
C ALA A 374 -22.35 -11.93 -14.51
N TYR A 375 -22.87 -12.75 -15.41
CA TYR A 375 -24.32 -13.01 -15.50
C TYR A 375 -24.87 -13.70 -14.26
N GLU A 376 -24.17 -14.70 -13.70
CA GLU A 376 -24.58 -15.38 -12.47
C GLU A 376 -24.48 -14.43 -11.26
N VAL A 377 -23.43 -13.61 -11.19
CA VAL A 377 -23.28 -12.54 -10.18
C VAL A 377 -24.43 -11.56 -10.28
N CYS A 378 -24.80 -11.14 -11.51
CA CYS A 378 -25.92 -10.25 -11.77
C CYS A 378 -27.26 -10.85 -11.31
N ASP A 379 -27.50 -12.12 -11.61
CA ASP A 379 -28.73 -12.80 -11.21
C ASP A 379 -28.85 -12.85 -9.67
N LYS A 380 -27.74 -13.16 -8.97
CA LYS A 380 -27.69 -13.13 -7.50
C LYS A 380 -27.88 -11.71 -6.94
N LEU A 381 -27.35 -10.70 -7.61
CA LEU A 381 -27.56 -9.31 -7.23
C LEU A 381 -29.03 -8.90 -7.36
N VAL A 382 -29.65 -9.20 -8.50
CA VAL A 382 -31.07 -8.91 -8.75
C VAL A 382 -31.96 -9.65 -7.75
N GLU A 383 -31.67 -10.92 -7.45
CA GLU A 383 -32.35 -11.70 -6.40
C GLU A 383 -32.22 -11.00 -5.03
N ALA A 384 -31.01 -10.57 -4.65
CA ALA A 384 -30.76 -9.86 -3.39
C ALA A 384 -31.51 -8.52 -3.31
N ILE A 385 -31.53 -7.72 -4.39
CA ILE A 385 -32.28 -6.47 -4.48
C ILE A 385 -33.77 -6.71 -4.27
N LYS A 386 -34.35 -7.67 -5.00
CA LYS A 386 -35.79 -7.96 -4.96
C LYS A 386 -36.24 -8.69 -3.70
N SER A 387 -35.30 -9.24 -2.93
CA SER A 387 -35.59 -9.94 -1.66
C SER A 387 -36.08 -9.00 -0.55
N GLU A 388 -35.86 -7.70 -0.67
CA GLU A 388 -36.13 -6.67 0.36
C GLU A 388 -35.49 -6.99 1.72
N LYS A 389 -34.48 -7.89 1.75
CA LYS A 389 -33.79 -8.32 2.97
C LYS A 389 -32.74 -7.31 3.44
N TYR A 390 -32.03 -6.69 2.49
CA TYR A 390 -30.83 -5.91 2.77
C TYR A 390 -31.11 -4.42 2.74
N ASP A 391 -30.42 -3.69 3.62
CA ASP A 391 -30.36 -2.23 3.61
C ASP A 391 -29.26 -1.75 2.67
N VAL A 392 -28.15 -2.51 2.59
CA VAL A 392 -27.00 -2.23 1.72
C VAL A 392 -26.56 -3.50 0.99
N ILE A 393 -26.19 -3.35 -0.28
CA ILE A 393 -25.59 -4.43 -1.07
C ILE A 393 -24.31 -3.88 -1.70
N ILE A 394 -23.19 -4.58 -1.50
CA ILE A 394 -21.90 -4.26 -2.09
C ILE A 394 -21.54 -5.37 -3.06
N ILE A 395 -21.31 -4.99 -4.33
CA ILE A 395 -21.07 -5.94 -5.44
C ILE A 395 -19.85 -5.51 -6.24
N ASN A 396 -19.06 -6.48 -6.68
CA ASN A 396 -17.93 -6.28 -7.58
C ASN A 396 -18.11 -7.13 -8.85
N PHE A 397 -17.98 -6.50 -10.01
CA PHE A 397 -17.81 -7.16 -11.30
C PHE A 397 -16.34 -7.18 -11.67
N ALA A 398 -15.75 -8.39 -11.72
CA ALA A 398 -14.32 -8.60 -11.89
C ALA A 398 -13.82 -8.41 -13.33
N ASN A 399 -14.71 -8.42 -14.29
CA ASN A 399 -14.39 -8.60 -15.71
C ASN A 399 -13.45 -7.55 -16.30
N PRO A 400 -13.64 -6.24 -16.11
CA PRO A 400 -12.80 -5.23 -16.75
C PRO A 400 -11.33 -5.38 -16.33
N ASP A 401 -11.07 -5.69 -15.06
CA ASP A 401 -9.73 -5.90 -14.53
C ASP A 401 -9.12 -7.23 -14.98
N MET A 402 -9.81 -8.32 -14.69
CA MET A 402 -9.26 -9.67 -14.91
C MET A 402 -9.03 -9.98 -16.38
N VAL A 403 -9.90 -9.50 -17.28
CA VAL A 403 -9.71 -9.64 -18.72
C VAL A 403 -8.72 -8.61 -19.25
N GLY A 404 -8.73 -7.39 -18.71
CA GLY A 404 -7.76 -6.33 -19.04
C GLY A 404 -6.32 -6.79 -18.83
N HIS A 405 -6.04 -7.50 -17.74
CA HIS A 405 -4.71 -8.07 -17.47
C HIS A 405 -4.19 -9.04 -18.53
N THR A 406 -5.06 -9.58 -19.38
CA THR A 406 -4.62 -10.45 -20.49
C THR A 406 -4.04 -9.67 -21.68
N GLY A 407 -4.32 -8.36 -21.78
CA GLY A 407 -3.92 -7.51 -22.90
C GLY A 407 -4.62 -7.85 -24.22
N VAL A 408 -5.65 -8.72 -24.18
CA VAL A 408 -6.41 -9.13 -25.38
C VAL A 408 -7.60 -8.19 -25.57
N GLU A 409 -7.44 -7.17 -26.37
CA GLU A 409 -8.41 -6.08 -26.59
C GLU A 409 -9.82 -6.59 -26.96
N ALA A 410 -9.92 -7.49 -27.94
CA ALA A 410 -11.22 -8.05 -28.35
C ALA A 410 -11.94 -8.81 -27.23
N ALA A 411 -11.20 -9.39 -26.28
CA ALA A 411 -11.77 -10.03 -25.11
C ALA A 411 -12.19 -8.99 -24.06
N ALA A 412 -11.36 -7.98 -23.83
CA ALA A 412 -11.68 -6.88 -22.91
C ALA A 412 -12.97 -6.13 -23.36
N ILE A 413 -13.13 -5.87 -24.65
CA ILE A 413 -14.37 -5.28 -25.19
C ILE A 413 -15.59 -6.15 -24.84
N LYS A 414 -15.53 -7.46 -25.04
CA LYS A 414 -16.63 -8.38 -24.67
C LYS A 414 -16.91 -8.39 -23.17
N ALA A 415 -15.86 -8.29 -22.36
CA ALA A 415 -15.99 -8.20 -20.91
C ALA A 415 -16.75 -6.93 -20.49
N ILE A 416 -16.39 -5.78 -21.09
CA ILE A 416 -17.07 -4.50 -20.87
C ILE A 416 -18.55 -4.56 -21.32
N GLU A 417 -18.84 -5.13 -22.50
CA GLU A 417 -20.22 -5.28 -23.01
C GLU A 417 -21.07 -6.17 -22.09
N ALA A 418 -20.52 -7.30 -21.59
CA ALA A 418 -21.23 -8.16 -20.64
C ALA A 418 -21.53 -7.46 -19.30
N VAL A 419 -20.61 -6.63 -18.82
CA VAL A 419 -20.83 -5.83 -17.61
C VAL A 419 -21.89 -4.76 -17.85
N ASP A 420 -21.90 -4.08 -19.00
CA ASP A 420 -22.92 -3.08 -19.34
C ASP A 420 -24.33 -3.69 -19.33
N GLU A 421 -24.53 -4.90 -19.88
CA GLU A 421 -25.79 -5.63 -19.80
C GLU A 421 -26.21 -5.90 -18.34
N CYS A 422 -25.24 -6.31 -17.49
CA CYS A 422 -25.50 -6.58 -16.07
C CYS A 422 -25.87 -5.31 -15.30
N VAL A 423 -25.20 -4.19 -15.61
CA VAL A 423 -25.55 -2.87 -15.05
C VAL A 423 -27.00 -2.51 -15.40
N GLY A 424 -27.42 -2.72 -16.66
CA GLY A 424 -28.78 -2.43 -17.10
C GLY A 424 -29.84 -3.23 -16.32
N LYS A 425 -29.65 -4.54 -16.17
CA LYS A 425 -30.55 -5.40 -15.37
C LYS A 425 -30.63 -4.97 -13.91
N THR A 426 -29.52 -4.51 -13.36
CA THR A 426 -29.45 -4.02 -11.98
C THR A 426 -30.18 -2.69 -11.82
N VAL A 427 -29.99 -1.77 -12.76
CA VAL A 427 -30.72 -0.47 -12.77
C VAL A 427 -32.21 -0.69 -12.80
N ASP A 428 -32.70 -1.61 -13.64
CA ASP A 428 -34.13 -1.94 -13.71
C ASP A 428 -34.65 -2.52 -12.39
N ALA A 429 -33.90 -3.44 -11.77
CA ALA A 429 -34.27 -4.01 -10.47
C ALA A 429 -34.29 -2.93 -9.34
N ILE A 430 -33.34 -2.02 -9.32
CA ILE A 430 -33.28 -0.89 -8.35
C ILE A 430 -34.48 0.03 -8.53
N LYS A 431 -34.82 0.38 -9.77
CA LYS A 431 -36.00 1.20 -10.06
C LYS A 431 -37.31 0.53 -9.63
N GLU A 432 -37.42 -0.78 -9.86
CA GLU A 432 -38.62 -1.58 -9.50
C GLU A 432 -38.90 -1.53 -7.99
N VAL A 433 -37.85 -1.65 -7.15
CA VAL A 433 -37.99 -1.63 -5.68
C VAL A 433 -37.90 -0.23 -5.08
N GLY A 434 -37.62 0.80 -5.88
CA GLY A 434 -37.42 2.19 -5.43
C GLY A 434 -36.17 2.36 -4.57
N GLY A 435 -35.15 1.52 -4.80
CA GLY A 435 -33.82 1.64 -4.20
C GLY A 435 -32.96 2.72 -4.89
N GLN A 436 -31.72 2.83 -4.45
CA GLN A 436 -30.72 3.75 -5.03
C GLN A 436 -29.39 3.03 -5.20
N MET A 437 -28.53 3.53 -6.11
CA MET A 437 -27.26 2.90 -6.41
C MET A 437 -26.17 3.92 -6.66
N PHE A 438 -24.96 3.62 -6.17
CA PHE A 438 -23.72 4.32 -6.49
C PHE A 438 -22.83 3.37 -7.29
N ILE A 439 -22.46 3.76 -8.50
CA ILE A 439 -21.55 3.01 -9.38
C ILE A 439 -20.18 3.66 -9.32
N CYS A 440 -19.13 2.85 -9.12
CA CYS A 440 -17.73 3.28 -9.18
C CYS A 440 -16.84 2.20 -9.79
N ALA A 441 -15.57 2.50 -9.91
CA ALA A 441 -14.50 1.51 -10.04
C ALA A 441 -13.45 1.78 -8.96
N ASP A 442 -12.59 0.80 -8.69
CA ASP A 442 -11.57 0.86 -7.67
C ASP A 442 -10.20 1.29 -8.21
N HIS A 443 -9.97 1.13 -9.50
CA HIS A 443 -8.82 1.62 -10.30
C HIS A 443 -9.14 1.49 -11.79
N GLY A 444 -8.23 1.95 -12.66
CA GLY A 444 -8.29 1.73 -14.10
C GLY A 444 -7.46 0.52 -14.54
N ASN A 445 -7.86 -0.10 -15.65
CA ASN A 445 -7.16 -1.18 -16.36
C ASN A 445 -7.65 -1.27 -17.82
N ALA A 446 -8.95 -1.61 -18.03
CA ALA A 446 -9.52 -1.93 -19.34
C ALA A 446 -9.58 -0.74 -20.31
N GLU A 447 -9.45 0.47 -19.83
CA GLU A 447 -9.46 1.70 -20.64
C GLU A 447 -8.12 2.02 -21.31
N GLN A 448 -7.09 1.19 -21.07
CA GLN A 448 -5.78 1.33 -21.71
C GLN A 448 -5.07 -0.03 -21.80
N LEU A 449 -5.05 -0.65 -22.98
CA LEU A 449 -4.48 -1.97 -23.22
C LEU A 449 -3.17 -1.91 -24.04
N VAL A 450 -2.71 -0.71 -24.35
CA VAL A 450 -1.43 -0.46 -25.06
C VAL A 450 -0.65 0.65 -24.36
N ASP A 451 0.64 0.49 -24.32
CA ASP A 451 1.54 1.58 -23.96
C ASP A 451 1.66 2.52 -25.17
N TYR A 452 1.17 3.74 -25.04
CA TYR A 452 1.09 4.69 -26.15
C TYR A 452 2.45 5.22 -26.64
N GLU A 453 3.52 5.02 -25.87
CA GLU A 453 4.87 5.44 -26.26
C GLU A 453 5.58 4.33 -27.03
N THR A 454 5.43 3.09 -26.58
CA THR A 454 6.15 1.94 -27.14
C THR A 454 5.31 1.10 -28.09
N GLY A 455 3.98 1.21 -28.06
CA GLY A 455 3.05 0.34 -28.78
C GLY A 455 2.99 -1.09 -28.25
N ALA A 456 3.63 -1.40 -27.12
CA ALA A 456 3.59 -2.72 -26.50
C ALA A 456 2.26 -2.94 -25.77
N PRO A 457 1.82 -4.21 -25.60
CA PRO A 457 0.67 -4.51 -24.75
C PRO A 457 0.87 -3.96 -23.33
N PHE A 458 -0.15 -3.28 -22.80
CA PHE A 458 -0.18 -2.75 -21.46
C PHE A 458 -1.18 -3.55 -20.63
N THR A 459 -0.68 -4.30 -19.66
CA THR A 459 -1.47 -5.24 -18.83
C THR A 459 -1.51 -4.85 -17.36
N ALA A 460 -0.91 -3.71 -17.00
CA ALA A 460 -0.91 -3.17 -15.65
C ALA A 460 -2.13 -2.26 -15.41
N HIS A 461 -2.36 -1.91 -14.16
CA HIS A 461 -3.34 -0.88 -13.82
C HIS A 461 -2.87 0.51 -14.31
N THR A 462 -3.80 1.45 -14.40
CA THR A 462 -3.53 2.81 -14.82
C THR A 462 -3.68 3.80 -13.66
N THR A 463 -3.24 5.03 -13.89
CA THR A 463 -3.51 6.16 -12.99
C THR A 463 -4.72 6.98 -13.44
N ASN A 464 -5.45 6.51 -14.44
CA ASN A 464 -6.63 7.19 -14.96
C ASN A 464 -7.74 7.29 -13.90
N PRO A 465 -8.59 8.32 -13.96
CA PRO A 465 -9.74 8.45 -13.08
C PRO A 465 -10.77 7.35 -13.34
N VAL A 466 -11.67 7.18 -12.39
CA VAL A 466 -12.76 6.18 -12.44
C VAL A 466 -14.14 6.88 -12.45
N PRO A 467 -15.20 6.22 -12.95
CA PRO A 467 -16.54 6.80 -12.92
C PRO A 467 -17.13 6.80 -11.50
N PHE A 468 -17.82 7.88 -11.13
CA PHE A 468 -18.71 7.96 -9.99
C PHE A 468 -20.09 8.39 -10.51
N ILE A 469 -21.09 7.52 -10.38
CA ILE A 469 -22.44 7.73 -10.90
C ILE A 469 -23.46 7.45 -9.82
N LEU A 470 -24.38 8.41 -9.58
CA LEU A 470 -25.47 8.28 -8.61
C LEU A 470 -26.78 7.98 -9.32
N VAL A 471 -27.31 6.77 -9.16
CA VAL A 471 -28.49 6.27 -9.88
C VAL A 471 -29.71 6.20 -8.97
N ASN A 472 -30.84 6.71 -9.44
CA ASN A 472 -32.15 6.61 -8.79
C ASN A 472 -32.21 7.13 -7.35
N ALA A 473 -31.34 8.06 -6.98
CA ALA A 473 -31.39 8.80 -5.71
C ALA A 473 -32.37 9.99 -5.79
N ASP A 474 -32.51 10.72 -4.70
CA ASP A 474 -33.29 11.96 -4.68
C ASP A 474 -32.77 12.94 -5.77
N PRO A 475 -33.63 13.41 -6.69
CA PRO A 475 -33.21 14.26 -7.80
C PRO A 475 -32.66 15.64 -7.39
N SER A 476 -32.80 16.02 -6.11
CA SER A 476 -32.18 17.24 -5.57
C SER A 476 -30.67 17.10 -5.36
N TYR A 477 -30.14 15.89 -5.40
CA TYR A 477 -28.70 15.65 -5.28
C TYR A 477 -27.97 15.74 -6.62
N ASP A 478 -26.75 16.23 -6.56
CA ASP A 478 -25.72 16.15 -7.57
C ASP A 478 -24.43 15.65 -6.93
N LEU A 479 -23.37 15.43 -7.70
CA LEU A 479 -22.06 14.98 -7.21
C LEU A 479 -21.02 16.10 -7.36
N ARG A 480 -20.21 16.32 -6.31
CA ARG A 480 -19.06 17.23 -6.38
C ARG A 480 -17.88 16.58 -7.10
N GLU A 481 -17.15 17.38 -7.84
CA GLU A 481 -15.88 17.01 -8.46
C GLU A 481 -14.74 16.81 -7.43
N GLY A 482 -13.65 16.17 -7.87
CA GLY A 482 -12.42 16.04 -7.10
C GLY A 482 -12.49 15.04 -5.95
N GLY A 483 -13.47 14.14 -5.96
CA GLY A 483 -13.60 13.08 -4.97
C GLY A 483 -12.66 11.92 -5.17
N CYS A 484 -12.53 11.05 -4.15
CA CYS A 484 -11.75 9.85 -4.16
C CYS A 484 -12.50 8.65 -3.55
N LEU A 485 -11.91 7.47 -3.58
CA LEU A 485 -12.55 6.24 -3.09
C LEU A 485 -12.93 6.31 -1.60
N ALA A 486 -12.17 7.04 -0.80
CA ALA A 486 -12.46 7.25 0.63
C ALA A 486 -13.75 8.03 0.90
N ASP A 487 -14.29 8.73 -0.10
CA ASP A 487 -15.50 9.53 0.00
C ASP A 487 -16.79 8.71 -0.22
N ILE A 488 -16.65 7.45 -0.69
CA ILE A 488 -17.79 6.61 -1.07
C ILE A 488 -18.61 6.19 0.15
N ALA A 489 -18.00 5.63 1.21
CA ALA A 489 -18.77 5.26 2.42
C ALA A 489 -19.47 6.46 3.06
N PRO A 490 -18.83 7.63 3.26
CA PRO A 490 -19.51 8.85 3.67
C PRO A 490 -20.73 9.21 2.81
N THR A 491 -20.60 9.06 1.49
CA THR A 491 -21.70 9.32 0.54
C THR A 491 -22.87 8.36 0.74
N LEU A 492 -22.58 7.07 0.88
CA LEU A 492 -23.62 6.04 1.13
C LEU A 492 -24.32 6.26 2.47
N ILE A 493 -23.58 6.65 3.52
CA ILE A 493 -24.12 6.96 4.84
C ILE A 493 -25.09 8.14 4.76
N GLU A 494 -24.72 9.21 4.07
CA GLU A 494 -25.60 10.37 3.84
C GLU A 494 -26.84 10.01 3.02
N LEU A 495 -26.70 9.20 1.94
CA LEU A 495 -27.82 8.69 1.15
C LEU A 495 -28.81 7.87 1.98
N MET A 496 -28.34 7.21 3.03
CA MET A 496 -29.16 6.46 3.97
C MET A 496 -29.77 7.34 5.07
N GLY A 497 -29.48 8.64 5.10
CA GLY A 497 -29.94 9.59 6.11
C GLY A 497 -29.33 9.34 7.49
N MET A 498 -28.10 8.83 7.55
CA MET A 498 -27.37 8.50 8.77
C MET A 498 -26.24 9.50 9.00
N GLU A 499 -25.76 9.60 10.24
CA GLU A 499 -24.64 10.47 10.62
C GLU A 499 -23.30 9.73 10.43
N GLN A 500 -22.36 10.39 9.76
CA GLN A 500 -21.02 9.86 9.50
C GLN A 500 -20.22 9.73 10.79
N PRO A 501 -19.58 8.56 11.06
CA PRO A 501 -18.73 8.41 12.23
C PRO A 501 -17.44 9.22 12.10
N LYS A 502 -16.89 9.67 13.22
CA LYS A 502 -15.71 10.54 13.28
C LYS A 502 -14.43 9.91 12.72
N GLU A 503 -14.34 8.59 12.75
CA GLU A 503 -13.22 7.82 12.22
C GLU A 503 -13.15 7.88 10.69
N MET A 504 -14.27 8.10 10.01
CA MET A 504 -14.31 8.33 8.58
C MET A 504 -13.99 9.79 8.29
N THR A 505 -12.85 10.05 7.66
CA THR A 505 -12.39 11.41 7.32
C THR A 505 -12.68 11.78 5.88
N GLY A 506 -13.18 10.85 5.07
CA GLY A 506 -13.71 11.11 3.74
C GLY A 506 -14.90 12.09 3.80
N LYS A 507 -15.20 12.74 2.71
CA LYS A 507 -16.27 13.74 2.62
C LYS A 507 -17.32 13.25 1.63
N SER A 508 -18.58 13.28 2.01
CA SER A 508 -19.65 12.96 1.07
C SER A 508 -19.50 13.71 -0.25
N LEU A 509 -19.80 12.99 -1.33
CA LEU A 509 -19.80 13.52 -2.69
C LEU A 509 -21.09 14.26 -3.02
N LEU A 510 -22.13 14.13 -2.19
CA LEU A 510 -23.42 14.74 -2.43
C LEU A 510 -23.38 16.26 -2.28
N ILE A 511 -23.95 16.95 -3.25
CA ILE A 511 -24.27 18.37 -3.18
C ILE A 511 -25.75 18.57 -3.54
N LYS A 512 -26.38 19.54 -2.92
CA LYS A 512 -27.77 19.92 -3.28
C LYS A 512 -27.74 20.86 -4.46
N LYS A 513 -28.59 20.58 -5.44
CA LYS A 513 -28.84 21.46 -6.59
C LYS A 513 -29.49 22.77 -6.16
#